data_be895151dd35828f4c9c490b29490de8
#
_entry.id   be895151dd35828f4c9c490b29490de8
#
_cell.length_a   1.000
_cell.length_b   1.000
_cell.length_c   1.000
_cell.angle_alpha   90.00
_cell.angle_beta   90.00
_cell.angle_gamma   90.00
#
_symmetry.space_group_name_H-M   'P 1'
#
loop_
_entity.id
_entity.type
_entity.pdbx_description
1 polymer ?
#
loop_
_entity_poly.entity_id
_entity_poly.type
_entity_poly.pdbx_seq_one_letter_code
_entity_poly.pdbx_strand_id
1 'polypeptide(L)'
;MTVLAAALAAAMNGSAHDLVVFDRDTESWTRHPWPEVQARAESIAARVLASAQPGAVGLVGEPTADFVAAIQGVWLAGRSVSILPGPVRGADPQRWAQSTLARFTGIGVRTVFSHAAERELLTAADGPLPILDVGAAAAAKRSTGFATDDSAVCGPAVLQGTAGSTGTPRTVQLSPEAVLSNVNGLLTAFAVHSANDVGCSWLPLYHDMGLTFLLSGALSGSPFWLAPTAAFAASPFRWLRWLSESGATMTAAPNMAYSMIGKYARLVSDVDLARVRVTINGGEPVDCAAMDRFATALSGYGFDAGGMAPSYGLAESTCAVTVPAPGTGALYDEVQPAGTASRRHAILGQPIPGMEVRVGQVSERPAEVLDREVGEIEIRGTSMMSGYVGEAPLESGTWFATGDLGYLTDDGLVVCGRAKEIITIAGRNVFPTEIERVAAEIRGVREGAVVAVGTDEGAARPRLIITAEFRGPDESGARSELVAKVASECGIVPTDVVFVRPGSLPRTSSGKLRRLEVKRNLAAVTT
;
A
#
# COMPACT_ATOMS: atom_id res chain seq x y z
N MET A 1 10.19 24.95 11.91
CA MET A 1 9.19 23.85 11.95
C MET A 1 8.55 23.72 10.58
N THR A 2 8.46 22.48 10.00
CA THR A 2 7.86 22.26 8.66
C THR A 2 6.36 22.51 8.65
N VAL A 3 5.80 22.82 7.47
CA VAL A 3 4.34 23.02 7.30
C VAL A 3 3.54 21.79 7.73
N LEU A 4 4.04 20.58 7.45
CA LEU A 4 3.41 19.32 7.85
C LEU A 4 3.39 19.16 9.38
N ALA A 5 4.53 19.34 10.04
CA ALA A 5 4.64 19.22 11.50
C ALA A 5 3.78 20.25 12.22
N ALA A 6 3.72 21.48 11.69
CA ALA A 6 2.88 22.55 12.25
C ALA A 6 1.38 22.24 12.11
N ALA A 7 0.95 21.80 10.93
CA ALA A 7 -0.44 21.45 10.66
C ALA A 7 -0.92 20.29 11.56
N LEU A 8 -0.11 19.23 11.67
CA LEU A 8 -0.41 18.10 12.56
C LEU A 8 -0.45 18.51 14.02
N ALA A 9 0.52 19.30 14.49
CA ALA A 9 0.53 19.78 15.87
C ALA A 9 -0.72 20.61 16.20
N ALA A 10 -1.15 21.49 15.28
CA ALA A 10 -2.36 22.29 15.45
C ALA A 10 -3.61 21.39 15.49
N ALA A 11 -3.73 20.43 14.58
CA ALA A 11 -4.87 19.52 14.50
C ALA A 11 -4.95 18.60 15.74
N MET A 12 -3.83 17.99 16.14
CA MET A 12 -3.78 17.09 17.29
C MET A 12 -4.05 17.82 18.61
N ASN A 13 -3.49 19.02 18.80
CA ASN A 13 -3.75 19.82 20.01
C ASN A 13 -5.18 20.35 20.07
N GLY A 14 -5.81 20.62 18.92
CA GLY A 14 -7.18 21.12 18.84
C GLY A 14 -8.25 20.02 18.86
N SER A 15 -7.86 18.76 18.78
CA SER A 15 -8.81 17.64 18.71
C SER A 15 -9.35 17.27 20.08
N ALA A 16 -10.66 16.98 20.14
CA ALA A 16 -11.33 16.37 21.30
C ALA A 16 -11.41 14.84 21.20
N HIS A 17 -10.78 14.25 20.20
CA HIS A 17 -10.85 12.82 19.90
C HIS A 17 -9.54 12.09 20.20
N ASP A 18 -9.57 10.77 20.04
CA ASP A 18 -8.50 9.87 20.43
C ASP A 18 -7.90 9.14 19.23
N LEU A 19 -6.60 8.86 19.31
CA LEU A 19 -5.99 7.70 18.71
C LEU A 19 -6.30 6.47 19.59
N VAL A 20 -6.91 5.44 19.02
CA VAL A 20 -7.29 4.22 19.74
C VAL A 20 -6.45 3.06 19.17
N VAL A 21 -5.60 2.47 20.00
CA VAL A 21 -4.62 1.46 19.57
C VAL A 21 -4.99 0.09 20.09
N PHE A 22 -4.95 -0.92 19.21
CA PHE A 22 -5.19 -2.31 19.57
C PHE A 22 -3.95 -2.96 20.16
N ASP A 23 -4.08 -3.49 21.36
CA ASP A 23 -3.07 -4.32 22.02
C ASP A 23 -3.35 -5.80 21.72
N ARG A 24 -2.37 -6.47 21.13
CA ARG A 24 -2.46 -7.88 20.73
C ARG A 24 -2.44 -8.85 21.91
N ASP A 25 -1.72 -8.50 22.96
CA ASP A 25 -1.49 -9.40 24.09
C ASP A 25 -2.71 -9.44 25.02
N THR A 26 -3.35 -8.28 25.19
CA THR A 26 -4.59 -8.16 25.98
C THR A 26 -5.87 -8.26 25.14
N GLU A 27 -5.74 -8.27 23.81
CA GLU A 27 -6.86 -8.23 22.85
C GLU A 27 -7.85 -7.08 23.12
N SER A 28 -7.35 -5.92 23.53
CA SER A 28 -8.15 -4.77 23.93
C SER A 28 -7.70 -3.47 23.26
N TRP A 29 -8.58 -2.47 23.29
CA TRP A 29 -8.32 -1.17 22.74
C TRP A 29 -7.95 -0.18 23.85
N THR A 30 -6.86 0.58 23.64
CA THR A 30 -6.44 1.67 24.54
C THR A 30 -6.60 3.01 23.84
N ARG A 31 -7.24 3.95 24.54
CA ARG A 31 -7.48 5.32 24.04
C ARG A 31 -6.35 6.26 24.45
N HIS A 32 -5.90 7.07 23.51
CA HIS A 32 -4.88 8.09 23.71
C HIS A 32 -5.38 9.40 23.09
N PRO A 33 -5.77 10.39 23.88
CA PRO A 33 -6.16 11.69 23.35
C PRO A 33 -5.11 12.27 22.42
N TRP A 34 -5.51 12.79 21.26
CA TRP A 34 -4.57 13.37 20.29
C TRP A 34 -3.63 14.41 20.92
N PRO A 35 -4.08 15.30 21.85
CA PRO A 35 -3.15 16.20 22.54
C PRO A 35 -2.07 15.49 23.36
N GLU A 36 -2.37 14.32 23.94
CA GLU A 36 -1.35 13.53 24.65
C GLU A 36 -0.36 12.88 23.70
N VAL A 37 -0.82 12.39 22.54
CA VAL A 37 0.06 11.87 21.48
C VAL A 37 1.00 12.98 20.99
N GLN A 38 0.50 14.21 20.80
CA GLN A 38 1.31 15.37 20.46
C GLN A 38 2.32 15.70 21.57
N ALA A 39 1.94 15.62 22.82
CA ALA A 39 2.85 15.86 23.94
C ALA A 39 4.01 14.84 23.99
N ARG A 40 3.73 13.57 23.70
CA ARG A 40 4.76 12.52 23.54
C ARG A 40 5.66 12.82 22.34
N ALA A 41 5.10 13.28 21.22
CA ALA A 41 5.86 13.67 20.03
C ALA A 41 6.86 14.80 20.35
N GLU A 42 6.47 15.79 21.15
CA GLU A 42 7.38 16.86 21.60
C GLU A 42 8.52 16.34 22.48
N SER A 43 8.25 15.36 23.34
CA SER A 43 9.29 14.72 24.16
C SER A 43 10.29 13.94 23.28
N ILE A 44 9.79 13.20 22.29
CA ILE A 44 10.62 12.48 21.32
C ILE A 44 11.42 13.45 20.46
N ALA A 45 10.83 14.57 20.02
CA ALA A 45 11.55 15.59 19.27
C ALA A 45 12.73 16.17 20.06
N ALA A 46 12.55 16.45 21.36
CA ALA A 46 13.66 16.86 22.23
C ALA A 46 14.77 15.82 22.28
N ARG A 47 14.43 14.55 22.32
CA ARG A 47 15.41 13.45 22.31
C ARG A 47 16.13 13.34 20.97
N VAL A 48 15.43 13.54 19.84
CA VAL A 48 16.04 13.55 18.50
C VAL A 48 17.04 14.69 18.37
N LEU A 49 16.70 15.90 18.84
CA LEU A 49 17.58 17.07 18.83
C LEU A 49 18.80 16.92 19.74
N ALA A 50 18.64 16.24 20.89
CA ALA A 50 19.74 15.95 21.81
C ALA A 50 20.70 14.87 21.25
N SER A 51 20.28 14.08 20.28
CA SER A 51 21.19 13.14 19.59
C SER A 51 22.08 13.93 18.62
N ALA A 52 23.40 13.88 18.86
CA ALA A 52 24.39 14.77 18.24
C ALA A 52 24.57 14.63 16.72
N GLN A 53 23.89 13.69 16.04
CA GLN A 53 24.10 13.45 14.62
C GLN A 53 22.90 13.92 13.78
N PRO A 54 23.09 14.92 12.89
CA PRO A 54 22.07 15.31 11.94
C PRO A 54 21.86 14.19 10.90
N GLY A 55 20.59 13.89 10.56
CA GLY A 55 20.25 12.88 9.58
C GLY A 55 18.82 12.40 9.74
N ALA A 56 18.41 11.48 8.87
CA ALA A 56 17.11 10.84 8.95
C ALA A 56 17.01 9.91 10.17
N VAL A 57 15.78 9.67 10.60
CA VAL A 57 15.45 8.78 11.72
C VAL A 57 14.69 7.57 11.20
N GLY A 58 15.16 6.38 11.56
CA GLY A 58 14.49 5.11 11.27
C GLY A 58 13.48 4.75 12.35
N LEU A 59 12.37 4.15 11.96
CA LEU A 59 11.39 3.58 12.87
C LEU A 59 11.13 2.11 12.50
N VAL A 60 11.14 1.23 13.49
CA VAL A 60 10.82 -0.20 13.34
C VAL A 60 10.03 -0.66 14.56
N GLY A 61 8.91 -1.32 14.32
CA GLY A 61 8.07 -1.87 15.38
C GLY A 61 6.59 -1.88 15.03
N GLU A 62 5.78 -2.43 15.92
CA GLU A 62 4.33 -2.38 15.79
C GLU A 62 3.78 -0.97 16.05
N PRO A 63 2.63 -0.60 15.49
CA PRO A 63 2.06 0.74 15.63
C PRO A 63 1.44 0.94 17.03
N THR A 64 2.24 1.43 17.97
CA THR A 64 1.79 1.90 19.28
C THR A 64 1.54 3.42 19.26
N ALA A 65 0.92 3.96 20.29
CA ALA A 65 0.76 5.43 20.42
C ALA A 65 2.11 6.17 20.46
N ASP A 66 3.13 5.56 21.08
CA ASP A 66 4.48 6.12 21.12
C ASP A 66 5.17 6.03 19.75
N PHE A 67 4.89 4.99 18.97
CA PHE A 67 5.36 4.87 17.59
C PHE A 67 4.73 5.95 16.69
N VAL A 68 3.42 6.19 16.81
CA VAL A 68 2.74 7.28 16.10
C VAL A 68 3.28 8.65 16.53
N ALA A 69 3.49 8.87 17.83
CA ALA A 69 4.11 10.06 18.35
C ALA A 69 5.54 10.26 17.81
N ALA A 70 6.30 9.17 17.60
CA ALA A 70 7.65 9.27 17.06
C ALA A 70 7.68 9.78 15.63
N ILE A 71 6.70 9.45 14.79
CA ILE A 71 6.60 9.99 13.43
C ILE A 71 6.50 11.52 13.48
N GLN A 72 5.58 12.05 14.25
CA GLN A 72 5.39 13.51 14.45
C GLN A 72 6.61 14.12 15.14
N GLY A 73 7.18 13.46 16.15
CA GLY A 73 8.34 13.94 16.90
C GLY A 73 9.60 14.12 16.03
N VAL A 74 9.81 13.21 15.07
CA VAL A 74 10.89 13.33 14.08
C VAL A 74 10.68 14.57 13.20
N TRP A 75 9.46 14.85 12.75
CA TRP A 75 9.14 16.03 11.95
C TRP A 75 9.23 17.32 12.75
N LEU A 76 8.81 17.33 14.02
CA LEU A 76 9.00 18.46 14.94
C LEU A 76 10.47 18.79 15.14
N ALA A 77 11.34 17.77 15.13
CA ALA A 77 12.79 17.96 15.17
C ALA A 77 13.40 18.36 13.81
N GLY A 78 12.60 18.59 12.77
CA GLY A 78 13.07 18.95 11.43
C GLY A 78 13.84 17.83 10.74
N ARG A 79 13.55 16.56 11.03
CA ARG A 79 14.22 15.39 10.45
C ARG A 79 13.28 14.59 9.55
N SER A 80 13.88 13.82 8.63
CA SER A 80 13.16 12.86 7.80
C SER A 80 12.88 11.57 8.57
N VAL A 81 11.72 10.97 8.35
CA VAL A 81 11.37 9.65 8.87
C VAL A 81 11.48 8.58 7.78
N SER A 82 11.99 7.40 8.12
CA SER A 82 11.88 6.20 7.31
C SER A 82 11.37 5.06 8.16
N ILE A 83 10.31 4.39 7.73
CA ILE A 83 9.70 3.27 8.46
C ILE A 83 10.01 1.98 7.70
N LEU A 84 10.55 0.97 8.39
CA LEU A 84 10.80 -0.35 7.81
C LEU A 84 10.03 -1.43 8.57
N PRO A 85 9.66 -2.53 7.87
CA PRO A 85 8.91 -3.63 8.49
C PRO A 85 9.76 -4.38 9.53
N GLY A 86 9.09 -4.93 10.54
CA GLY A 86 9.63 -5.95 11.43
C GLY A 86 9.92 -7.27 10.68
N PRO A 87 10.48 -8.28 11.37
CA PRO A 87 10.79 -9.57 10.76
C PRO A 87 9.50 -10.30 10.35
N VAL A 88 9.49 -10.84 9.13
CA VAL A 88 8.40 -11.71 8.69
C VAL A 88 8.53 -13.10 9.32
N ARG A 89 7.41 -13.78 9.51
CA ARG A 89 7.38 -15.14 10.08
C ARG A 89 8.30 -16.09 9.29
N GLY A 90 9.23 -16.74 10.00
CA GLY A 90 10.19 -17.67 9.41
C GLY A 90 11.44 -17.03 8.85
N ALA A 91 11.58 -15.70 8.91
CA ALA A 91 12.85 -15.04 8.59
C ALA A 91 13.91 -15.32 9.67
N ASP A 92 15.18 -15.37 9.26
CA ASP A 92 16.31 -15.36 10.18
C ASP A 92 16.39 -13.97 10.85
N PRO A 93 16.24 -13.88 12.19
CA PRO A 93 16.17 -12.60 12.88
C PRO A 93 17.45 -11.78 12.77
N GLN A 94 18.62 -12.45 12.77
CA GLN A 94 19.92 -11.77 12.70
C GLN A 94 20.13 -11.17 11.30
N ARG A 95 19.84 -11.93 10.25
CA ARG A 95 19.92 -11.45 8.86
C ARG A 95 18.93 -10.31 8.61
N TRP A 96 17.72 -10.41 9.17
CA TRP A 96 16.74 -9.33 9.10
C TRP A 96 17.28 -8.05 9.73
N ALA A 97 17.81 -8.12 10.96
CA ALA A 97 18.33 -6.96 11.68
C ALA A 97 19.50 -6.31 10.92
N GLN A 98 20.47 -7.11 10.46
CA GLN A 98 21.61 -6.63 9.67
C GLN A 98 21.16 -5.95 8.36
N SER A 99 20.24 -6.58 7.63
CA SER A 99 19.69 -6.02 6.39
C SER A 99 18.92 -4.70 6.64
N THR A 100 18.15 -4.63 7.72
CA THR A 100 17.40 -3.44 8.12
C THR A 100 18.34 -2.28 8.45
N LEU A 101 19.39 -2.52 9.24
CA LEU A 101 20.39 -1.51 9.58
C LEU A 101 21.19 -1.05 8.35
N ALA A 102 21.56 -1.98 7.46
CA ALA A 102 22.23 -1.66 6.21
C ALA A 102 21.37 -0.77 5.30
N ARG A 103 20.07 -1.08 5.18
CA ARG A 103 19.11 -0.26 4.41
C ARG A 103 18.97 1.14 4.99
N PHE A 104 18.81 1.28 6.31
CA PHE A 104 18.76 2.57 6.98
C PHE A 104 20.05 3.39 6.76
N THR A 105 21.20 2.77 6.93
CA THR A 105 22.49 3.43 6.70
C THR A 105 22.61 3.93 5.26
N GLY A 106 22.19 3.13 4.29
CA GLY A 106 22.24 3.44 2.85
C GLY A 106 21.39 4.63 2.42
N ILE A 107 20.35 4.97 3.18
CA ILE A 107 19.47 6.12 2.90
C ILE A 107 19.70 7.31 3.85
N GLY A 108 20.80 7.32 4.61
CA GLY A 108 21.17 8.46 5.45
C GLY A 108 20.51 8.51 6.82
N VAL A 109 19.90 7.41 7.29
CA VAL A 109 19.43 7.29 8.68
C VAL A 109 20.63 7.29 9.62
N ARG A 110 20.51 8.00 10.74
CA ARG A 110 21.56 8.13 11.77
C ARG A 110 21.13 7.66 13.15
N THR A 111 19.85 7.45 13.37
CA THR A 111 19.28 6.97 14.63
C THR A 111 18.05 6.14 14.33
N VAL A 112 17.83 5.07 15.06
CA VAL A 112 16.64 4.22 14.94
C VAL A 112 15.87 4.21 16.25
N PHE A 113 14.59 4.48 16.21
CA PHE A 113 13.68 4.21 17.31
C PHE A 113 12.97 2.88 17.09
N SER A 114 12.90 2.09 18.11
CA SER A 114 12.23 0.80 18.12
C SER A 114 11.73 0.46 19.52
N HIS A 115 11.00 -0.61 19.66
CA HIS A 115 10.53 -1.13 20.95
C HIS A 115 10.43 -2.65 20.93
N ALA A 116 10.18 -3.25 22.09
CA ALA A 116 9.96 -4.68 22.27
C ALA A 116 11.03 -5.56 21.57
N ALA A 117 10.59 -6.65 20.96
CA ALA A 117 11.47 -7.66 20.36
C ALA A 117 12.30 -7.11 19.19
N GLU A 118 11.77 -6.23 18.37
CA GLU A 118 12.48 -5.62 17.25
C GLU A 118 13.68 -4.80 17.74
N ARG A 119 13.52 -4.07 18.85
CA ARG A 119 14.60 -3.30 19.46
C ARG A 119 15.73 -4.22 19.95
N GLU A 120 15.40 -5.32 20.61
CA GLU A 120 16.37 -6.29 21.08
C GLU A 120 17.18 -6.89 19.92
N LEU A 121 16.50 -7.30 18.85
CA LEU A 121 17.13 -7.87 17.64
C LEU A 121 18.05 -6.86 16.94
N LEU A 122 17.61 -5.60 16.78
CA LEU A 122 18.41 -4.56 16.16
C LEU A 122 19.64 -4.21 17.01
N THR A 123 19.50 -4.17 18.33
CA THR A 123 20.60 -3.91 19.26
C THR A 123 21.63 -5.06 19.23
N ALA A 124 21.17 -6.30 19.19
CA ALA A 124 22.02 -7.48 19.14
C ALA A 124 22.81 -7.64 17.82
N ALA A 125 22.37 -6.95 16.75
CA ALA A 125 23.05 -6.99 15.45
C ALA A 125 24.36 -6.18 15.40
N ASP A 126 24.69 -5.43 16.46
CA ASP A 126 25.92 -4.64 16.63
C ASP A 126 26.25 -3.75 15.41
N GLY A 127 25.25 -3.04 14.92
CA GLY A 127 25.39 -2.15 13.76
C GLY A 127 25.85 -0.73 14.14
N PRO A 128 26.17 0.12 13.15
CA PRO A 128 26.72 1.46 13.39
C PRO A 128 25.67 2.49 13.85
N LEU A 129 24.38 2.12 13.88
CA LEU A 129 23.29 3.05 14.22
C LEU A 129 22.88 2.89 15.69
N PRO A 130 22.77 4.00 16.46
CA PRO A 130 22.20 3.95 17.80
C PRO A 130 20.72 3.54 17.73
N ILE A 131 20.35 2.55 18.56
CA ILE A 131 18.98 2.04 18.68
C ILE A 131 18.39 2.54 19.99
N LEU A 132 17.38 3.38 19.90
CA LEU A 132 16.72 4.03 21.04
C LEU A 132 15.35 3.41 21.29
N ASP A 133 14.97 3.37 22.56
CA ASP A 133 13.63 2.95 22.97
C ASP A 133 12.62 4.08 22.75
N VAL A 134 11.58 3.82 21.95
CA VAL A 134 10.57 4.82 21.61
C VAL A 134 9.70 5.20 22.82
N GLY A 135 9.34 4.23 23.67
CA GLY A 135 8.54 4.47 24.88
C GLY A 135 9.30 5.28 25.92
N ALA A 136 10.59 4.97 26.13
CA ALA A 136 11.44 5.76 27.03
C ALA A 136 11.62 7.21 26.52
N ALA A 137 11.70 7.41 25.21
CA ALA A 137 11.78 8.74 24.62
C ALA A 137 10.46 9.53 24.76
N ALA A 138 9.32 8.85 24.61
CA ALA A 138 7.98 9.44 24.77
C ALA A 138 7.68 9.83 26.23
N ALA A 139 8.18 9.05 27.21
CA ALA A 139 7.99 9.28 28.63
C ALA A 139 8.95 10.33 29.21
N ALA A 140 9.95 10.79 28.47
CA ALA A 140 10.92 11.76 28.94
C ALA A 140 10.24 13.12 29.25
N LYS A 141 10.71 13.82 30.29
CA LYS A 141 10.17 15.14 30.65
C LYS A 141 10.36 16.13 29.50
N ARG A 142 9.31 16.89 29.22
CA ARG A 142 9.35 18.03 28.29
C ARG A 142 10.49 18.97 28.65
N SER A 143 11.38 19.23 27.72
CA SER A 143 12.26 20.39 27.81
C SER A 143 11.44 21.63 27.50
N THR A 144 11.26 22.52 28.47
CA THR A 144 10.61 23.80 28.26
C THR A 144 11.47 24.69 27.37
N GLY A 145 11.04 24.89 26.14
CA GLY A 145 11.70 25.76 25.17
C GLY A 145 12.16 25.04 23.93
N PHE A 146 11.23 24.59 23.10
CA PHE A 146 11.52 24.21 21.71
C PHE A 146 11.87 25.48 20.92
N ALA A 147 13.14 25.83 20.85
CA ALA A 147 13.63 26.67 19.78
C ALA A 147 13.78 25.78 18.56
N THR A 148 12.83 25.83 17.65
CA THR A 148 13.00 25.27 16.31
C THR A 148 14.14 26.04 15.65
N ASP A 149 15.24 25.38 15.38
CA ASP A 149 16.30 25.94 14.54
C ASP A 149 15.71 26.06 13.12
N ASP A 150 15.26 27.26 12.75
CA ASP A 150 14.69 27.53 11.43
C ASP A 150 15.70 27.32 10.28
N SER A 151 16.98 27.18 10.60
CA SER A 151 18.06 26.97 9.61
C SER A 151 18.23 25.51 9.18
N ALA A 152 17.58 24.54 9.85
CA ALA A 152 17.83 23.09 9.66
C ALA A 152 16.85 22.38 8.71
N VAL A 153 15.93 23.09 8.06
CA VAL A 153 14.77 22.44 7.42
C VAL A 153 14.73 22.65 5.91
N CYS A 154 15.41 21.81 5.17
CA CYS A 154 15.19 21.66 3.72
C CYS A 154 15.31 20.19 3.25
N GLY A 155 14.95 19.22 4.07
CA GLY A 155 14.97 17.81 3.73
C GLY A 155 13.57 17.20 3.50
N PRO A 156 13.49 16.01 2.91
CA PRO A 156 12.23 15.28 2.78
C PRO A 156 11.64 14.97 4.16
N ALA A 157 10.31 14.98 4.29
CA ALA A 157 9.62 14.51 5.48
C ALA A 157 9.68 12.99 5.59
N VAL A 158 9.50 12.28 4.47
CA VAL A 158 9.46 10.82 4.43
C VAL A 158 10.44 10.27 3.41
N LEU A 159 11.18 9.25 3.83
CA LEU A 159 11.97 8.38 2.96
C LEU A 159 11.22 7.06 2.80
N GLN A 160 10.39 6.99 1.76
CA GLN A 160 9.48 5.86 1.51
C GLN A 160 10.13 4.80 0.62
N GLY A 161 10.27 3.59 1.13
CA GLY A 161 10.74 2.46 0.32
C GLY A 161 9.68 2.01 -0.69
N THR A 162 10.08 1.82 -1.95
CA THR A 162 9.23 1.21 -2.98
C THR A 162 9.66 -0.22 -3.27
N ALA A 163 8.70 -1.05 -3.64
CA ALA A 163 8.96 -2.46 -3.99
C ALA A 163 9.60 -2.64 -5.38
N GLY A 164 10.18 -1.60 -5.98
CA GLY A 164 10.84 -1.55 -7.27
C GLY A 164 10.40 -2.61 -8.29
N SER A 165 9.72 -2.23 -9.35
CA SER A 165 9.35 -3.16 -10.44
C SER A 165 10.57 -3.80 -11.12
N THR A 166 11.75 -3.20 -10.96
CA THR A 166 13.04 -3.65 -11.51
C THR A 166 13.81 -4.61 -10.59
N GLY A 167 13.26 -4.93 -9.41
CA GLY A 167 13.88 -5.85 -8.45
C GLY A 167 14.83 -5.19 -7.44
N THR A 168 15.34 -3.98 -7.68
CA THR A 168 16.10 -3.21 -6.69
C THR A 168 15.16 -2.22 -6.01
N PRO A 169 14.99 -2.29 -4.67
CA PRO A 169 14.17 -1.33 -3.94
C PRO A 169 14.76 0.08 -4.09
N ARG A 170 13.93 1.05 -4.48
CA ARG A 170 14.29 2.47 -4.48
C ARG A 170 13.64 3.16 -3.29
N THR A 171 14.17 4.30 -2.89
CA THR A 171 13.60 5.10 -1.80
C THR A 171 13.17 6.46 -2.34
N VAL A 172 11.90 6.73 -2.24
CA VAL A 172 11.26 8.00 -2.65
C VAL A 172 11.50 9.05 -1.56
N GLN A 173 11.77 10.27 -1.96
CA GLN A 173 11.90 11.44 -1.09
C GLN A 173 10.63 12.30 -1.20
N LEU A 174 9.86 12.39 -0.12
CA LEU A 174 8.62 13.15 -0.06
C LEU A 174 8.82 14.41 0.80
N SER A 175 8.56 15.57 0.24
CA SER A 175 8.64 16.82 0.99
C SER A 175 7.47 16.97 1.98
N PRO A 176 7.61 17.79 3.02
CA PRO A 176 6.50 18.13 3.94
C PRO A 176 5.27 18.65 3.21
N GLU A 177 5.46 19.45 2.17
CA GLU A 177 4.42 20.06 1.34
C GLU A 177 3.70 18.98 0.53
N ALA A 178 4.43 18.05 -0.07
CA ALA A 178 3.85 16.95 -0.86
C ALA A 178 2.98 16.03 0.01
N VAL A 179 3.46 15.66 1.20
CA VAL A 179 2.71 14.84 2.14
C VAL A 179 1.44 15.56 2.60
N LEU A 180 1.56 16.83 3.00
CA LEU A 180 0.42 17.63 3.44
C LEU A 180 -0.61 17.82 2.31
N SER A 181 -0.15 18.08 1.08
CA SER A 181 -1.02 18.22 -0.09
C SER A 181 -1.81 16.95 -0.37
N ASN A 182 -1.17 15.78 -0.35
CA ASN A 182 -1.86 14.51 -0.60
C ASN A 182 -2.92 14.21 0.45
N VAL A 183 -2.58 14.39 1.73
CA VAL A 183 -3.53 14.19 2.84
C VAL A 183 -4.72 15.15 2.71
N ASN A 184 -4.48 16.43 2.47
CA ASN A 184 -5.55 17.41 2.27
C ASN A 184 -6.41 17.10 1.03
N GLY A 185 -5.78 16.64 -0.06
CA GLY A 185 -6.48 16.19 -1.25
C GLY A 185 -7.45 15.04 -0.95
N LEU A 186 -7.02 14.05 -0.18
CA LEU A 186 -7.89 12.95 0.27
C LEU A 186 -9.01 13.41 1.21
N LEU A 187 -8.70 14.26 2.20
CA LEU A 187 -9.70 14.79 3.12
C LEU A 187 -10.79 15.55 2.37
N THR A 188 -10.39 16.33 1.36
CA THR A 188 -11.32 17.07 0.49
C THR A 188 -12.13 16.13 -0.40
N ALA A 189 -11.46 15.19 -1.10
CA ALA A 189 -12.12 14.29 -2.04
C ALA A 189 -13.17 13.40 -1.36
N PHE A 190 -12.89 12.93 -0.14
CA PHE A 190 -13.84 12.14 0.64
C PHE A 190 -14.73 12.96 1.58
N ALA A 191 -14.67 14.29 1.53
CA ALA A 191 -15.44 15.20 2.39
C ALA A 191 -15.37 14.78 3.88
N VAL A 192 -14.15 14.65 4.40
CA VAL A 192 -13.93 14.17 5.78
C VAL A 192 -14.23 15.25 6.80
N HIS A 193 -15.02 14.89 7.80
CA HIS A 193 -15.41 15.79 8.91
C HIS A 193 -15.19 15.10 10.26
N SER A 194 -14.34 15.69 11.12
CA SER A 194 -13.98 15.09 12.42
C SER A 194 -15.17 14.82 13.34
N ALA A 195 -16.25 15.59 13.23
CA ALA A 195 -17.46 15.39 14.03
C ALA A 195 -18.25 14.10 13.68
N ASN A 196 -18.08 13.58 12.46
CA ASN A 196 -18.91 12.50 11.93
C ASN A 196 -18.09 11.26 11.55
N ASP A 197 -16.82 11.45 11.20
CA ASP A 197 -15.98 10.41 10.63
C ASP A 197 -15.07 9.76 11.65
N VAL A 198 -14.97 8.44 11.54
CA VAL A 198 -14.09 7.59 12.33
C VAL A 198 -13.26 6.74 11.40
N GLY A 199 -11.93 6.85 11.48
CA GLY A 199 -11.01 6.00 10.73
C GLY A 199 -10.72 4.70 11.48
N CYS A 200 -10.65 3.57 10.75
CA CYS A 200 -10.18 2.30 11.30
C CYS A 200 -9.21 1.64 10.32
N SER A 201 -7.98 1.36 10.79
CA SER A 201 -6.89 0.83 9.97
C SER A 201 -6.15 -0.31 10.66
N TRP A 202 -5.71 -1.27 9.86
CA TRP A 202 -4.73 -2.29 10.21
C TRP A 202 -3.54 -2.28 9.23
N LEU A 203 -3.50 -1.28 8.36
CA LEU A 203 -2.46 -1.15 7.34
C LEU A 203 -1.10 -0.87 7.97
N PRO A 204 -0.02 -1.43 7.41
CA PRO A 204 1.31 -1.18 7.91
C PRO A 204 1.75 0.26 7.65
N LEU A 205 2.32 0.92 8.67
CA LEU A 205 2.78 2.31 8.56
C LEU A 205 4.06 2.49 7.72
N TYR A 206 4.75 1.41 7.40
CA TYR A 206 5.87 1.43 6.45
C TYR A 206 5.41 1.44 4.99
N HIS A 207 4.11 1.40 4.73
CA HIS A 207 3.50 1.52 3.42
C HIS A 207 2.79 2.88 3.29
N ASP A 208 2.87 3.48 2.10
CA ASP A 208 2.29 4.79 1.79
C ASP A 208 0.80 4.90 2.18
N MET A 209 -0.03 3.92 1.80
CA MET A 209 -1.46 3.91 2.12
C MET A 209 -1.71 3.87 3.64
N GLY A 210 -0.95 3.07 4.40
CA GLY A 210 -1.11 2.99 5.85
C GLY A 210 -0.70 4.28 6.56
N LEU A 211 0.44 4.84 6.17
CA LEU A 211 0.93 6.09 6.73
C LEU A 211 0.00 7.26 6.39
N THR A 212 -0.39 7.40 5.12
CA THR A 212 -1.27 8.49 4.67
C THR A 212 -2.65 8.42 5.33
N PHE A 213 -3.20 7.21 5.52
CA PHE A 213 -4.49 7.05 6.18
C PHE A 213 -4.42 7.41 7.67
N LEU A 214 -3.34 7.05 8.38
CA LEU A 214 -3.09 7.54 9.75
C LEU A 214 -2.99 9.05 9.79
N LEU A 215 -2.22 9.66 8.88
CA LEU A 215 -2.06 11.11 8.80
C LEU A 215 -3.38 11.83 8.50
N SER A 216 -4.26 11.22 7.70
CA SER A 216 -5.60 11.75 7.45
C SER A 216 -6.43 11.84 8.73
N GLY A 217 -6.39 10.81 9.59
CA GLY A 217 -7.03 10.83 10.90
C GLY A 217 -6.44 11.90 11.82
N ALA A 218 -5.11 11.99 11.92
CA ALA A 218 -4.43 12.95 12.76
C ALA A 218 -4.64 14.40 12.29
N LEU A 219 -4.57 14.67 10.98
CA LEU A 219 -4.72 16.01 10.40
C LEU A 219 -6.18 16.51 10.46
N SER A 220 -7.16 15.61 10.27
CA SER A 220 -8.57 15.96 10.45
C SER A 220 -8.96 16.10 11.92
N GLY A 221 -8.15 15.60 12.85
CA GLY A 221 -8.48 15.50 14.27
C GLY A 221 -9.61 14.52 14.58
N SER A 222 -9.88 13.56 13.69
CA SER A 222 -10.93 12.55 13.85
C SER A 222 -10.51 11.43 14.80
N PRO A 223 -11.45 10.69 15.41
CA PRO A 223 -11.14 9.42 16.07
C PRO A 223 -10.47 8.46 15.09
N PHE A 224 -9.37 7.84 15.47
CA PHE A 224 -8.65 6.91 14.61
C PHE A 224 -8.29 5.63 15.34
N TRP A 225 -8.81 4.50 14.85
CA TRP A 225 -8.59 3.18 15.43
C TRP A 225 -7.51 2.46 14.62
N LEU A 226 -6.43 2.07 15.30
CA LEU A 226 -5.22 1.52 14.69
C LEU A 226 -4.89 0.16 15.28
N ALA A 227 -5.01 -0.88 14.45
CA ALA A 227 -4.61 -2.24 14.81
C ALA A 227 -3.30 -2.61 14.10
N PRO A 228 -2.46 -3.46 14.71
CA PRO A 228 -1.29 -4.01 14.05
C PRO A 228 -1.66 -4.92 12.88
N THR A 229 -0.91 -4.85 11.78
CA THR A 229 -1.09 -5.74 10.61
C THR A 229 -1.00 -7.22 11.00
N ALA A 230 -0.19 -7.56 11.99
CA ALA A 230 -0.06 -8.92 12.49
C ALA A 230 -1.35 -9.43 13.16
N ALA A 231 -2.15 -8.56 13.79
CA ALA A 231 -3.45 -8.92 14.36
C ALA A 231 -4.49 -9.24 13.27
N PHE A 232 -4.50 -8.46 12.17
CA PHE A 232 -5.28 -8.79 10.97
C PHE A 232 -4.83 -10.11 10.35
N ALA A 233 -3.53 -10.31 10.14
CA ALA A 233 -3.01 -11.52 9.53
C ALA A 233 -3.33 -12.80 10.33
N ALA A 234 -3.37 -12.70 11.66
CA ALA A 234 -3.74 -13.81 12.53
C ALA A 234 -5.25 -14.17 12.42
N SER A 235 -6.12 -13.18 12.21
CA SER A 235 -7.57 -13.38 12.09
C SER A 235 -8.19 -12.24 11.26
N PRO A 236 -8.26 -12.38 9.92
CA PRO A 236 -8.70 -11.30 9.04
C PRO A 236 -10.13 -10.80 9.28
N PHE A 237 -11.01 -11.66 9.78
CA PHE A 237 -12.39 -11.29 10.09
C PHE A 237 -12.52 -10.33 11.28
N ARG A 238 -11.46 -10.17 12.09
CA ARG A 238 -11.40 -9.13 13.13
C ARG A 238 -11.57 -7.74 12.56
N TRP A 239 -11.14 -7.51 11.33
CA TRP A 239 -11.32 -6.21 10.69
C TRP A 239 -12.77 -5.74 10.68
N LEU A 240 -13.72 -6.63 10.34
CA LEU A 240 -15.14 -6.29 10.34
C LEU A 240 -15.67 -6.00 11.76
N ARG A 241 -15.20 -6.74 12.76
CA ARG A 241 -15.53 -6.48 14.17
C ARG A 241 -14.97 -5.12 14.61
N TRP A 242 -13.74 -4.81 14.26
CA TRP A 242 -13.15 -3.50 14.56
C TRP A 242 -13.91 -2.34 13.92
N LEU A 243 -14.39 -2.50 12.67
CA LEU A 243 -15.26 -1.52 12.00
C LEU A 243 -16.56 -1.32 12.78
N SER A 244 -17.19 -2.41 13.22
CA SER A 244 -18.42 -2.39 14.01
C SER A 244 -18.21 -1.77 15.41
N GLU A 245 -17.18 -2.21 16.14
CA GLU A 245 -16.87 -1.73 17.50
C GLU A 245 -16.51 -0.24 17.52
N SER A 246 -15.75 0.21 16.56
CA SER A 246 -15.33 1.61 16.45
C SER A 246 -16.44 2.52 15.92
N GLY A 247 -17.47 1.96 15.31
CA GLY A 247 -18.42 2.71 14.49
C GLY A 247 -17.74 3.40 13.32
N ALA A 248 -16.72 2.78 12.73
CA ALA A 248 -15.93 3.33 11.65
C ALA A 248 -16.79 3.74 10.46
N THR A 249 -16.47 4.89 9.90
CA THR A 249 -17.05 5.39 8.65
C THR A 249 -16.11 5.22 7.47
N MET A 250 -14.81 5.10 7.75
CA MET A 250 -13.76 5.02 6.73
C MET A 250 -12.74 3.93 7.06
N THR A 251 -12.36 3.18 6.05
CA THR A 251 -11.28 2.19 6.14
C THR A 251 -10.58 2.03 4.79
N ALA A 252 -9.41 1.39 4.81
CA ALA A 252 -8.65 1.09 3.60
C ALA A 252 -8.04 -0.31 3.69
N ALA A 253 -7.96 -1.01 2.57
CA ALA A 253 -7.32 -2.31 2.48
C ALA A 253 -6.84 -2.60 1.05
N PRO A 254 -5.86 -3.50 0.86
CA PRO A 254 -5.53 -4.04 -0.45
C PRO A 254 -6.63 -5.01 -0.92
N ASN A 255 -6.71 -5.22 -2.23
CA ASN A 255 -7.71 -6.07 -2.88
C ASN A 255 -7.81 -7.47 -2.26
N MET A 256 -6.71 -8.04 -1.81
CA MET A 256 -6.63 -9.33 -1.14
C MET A 256 -7.57 -9.44 0.07
N ALA A 257 -7.73 -8.37 0.85
CA ALA A 257 -8.61 -8.39 2.03
C ALA A 257 -10.08 -8.47 1.63
N TYR A 258 -10.50 -7.69 0.62
CA TYR A 258 -11.86 -7.74 0.07
C TYR A 258 -12.19 -9.10 -0.52
N SER A 259 -11.26 -9.66 -1.31
CA SER A 259 -11.41 -10.99 -1.90
C SER A 259 -11.59 -12.06 -0.83
N MET A 260 -10.76 -12.07 0.20
CA MET A 260 -10.80 -13.06 1.27
C MET A 260 -12.10 -12.97 2.08
N ILE A 261 -12.49 -11.76 2.50
CA ILE A 261 -13.71 -11.56 3.28
C ILE A 261 -14.94 -11.95 2.46
N GLY A 262 -15.05 -11.49 1.20
CA GLY A 262 -16.19 -11.84 0.35
C GLY A 262 -16.32 -13.34 0.10
N LYS A 263 -15.20 -14.05 -0.08
CA LYS A 263 -15.18 -15.50 -0.31
C LYS A 263 -15.62 -16.32 0.90
N TYR A 264 -15.28 -15.87 2.10
CA TYR A 264 -15.55 -16.59 3.35
C TYR A 264 -16.56 -15.88 4.25
N ALA A 265 -17.44 -15.07 3.68
CA ALA A 265 -18.41 -14.24 4.40
C ALA A 265 -19.32 -15.03 5.36
N ARG A 266 -19.54 -16.34 5.12
CA ARG A 266 -20.24 -17.24 6.05
C ARG A 266 -19.61 -17.33 7.45
N LEU A 267 -18.37 -16.86 7.62
CA LEU A 267 -17.67 -16.80 8.90
C LEU A 267 -17.91 -15.48 9.64
N VAL A 268 -18.61 -14.54 9.01
CA VAL A 268 -18.97 -13.24 9.59
C VAL A 268 -20.22 -13.40 10.44
N SER A 269 -20.21 -12.85 11.64
CA SER A 269 -21.37 -12.77 12.54
C SER A 269 -21.26 -11.53 13.42
N ASP A 270 -22.41 -11.04 13.88
CA ASP A 270 -22.52 -10.03 14.93
C ASP A 270 -21.74 -8.73 14.67
N VAL A 271 -21.82 -8.21 13.43
CA VAL A 271 -21.23 -6.93 13.04
C VAL A 271 -22.29 -5.99 12.47
N ASP A 272 -22.13 -4.70 12.71
CA ASP A 272 -22.91 -3.63 12.10
C ASP A 272 -21.99 -2.73 11.29
N LEU A 273 -22.21 -2.67 9.97
CA LEU A 273 -21.39 -1.92 9.03
C LEU A 273 -22.16 -0.75 8.39
N ALA A 274 -23.34 -0.41 8.90
CA ALA A 274 -24.21 0.62 8.34
C ALA A 274 -23.59 2.02 8.33
N ARG A 275 -22.58 2.26 9.19
CA ARG A 275 -21.86 3.54 9.22
C ARG A 275 -20.71 3.64 8.22
N VAL A 276 -20.27 2.52 7.64
CA VAL A 276 -19.12 2.48 6.73
C VAL A 276 -19.51 3.13 5.40
N ARG A 277 -18.99 4.32 5.14
CA ARG A 277 -19.28 5.10 3.92
C ARG A 277 -18.14 5.13 2.89
N VAL A 278 -16.90 4.78 3.30
CA VAL A 278 -15.74 4.71 2.41
C VAL A 278 -14.88 3.50 2.76
N THR A 279 -14.69 2.61 1.80
CA THR A 279 -13.74 1.49 1.87
C THR A 279 -12.78 1.57 0.68
N ILE A 280 -11.60 2.14 0.93
CA ILE A 280 -10.58 2.34 -0.10
C ILE A 280 -9.96 0.99 -0.47
N ASN A 281 -10.02 0.62 -1.76
CA ASN A 281 -9.31 -0.52 -2.32
C ASN A 281 -8.22 -0.04 -3.28
N GLY A 282 -6.96 -0.20 -2.90
CA GLY A 282 -5.84 0.32 -3.70
C GLY A 282 -4.52 -0.39 -3.43
N GLY A 283 -3.49 0.09 -4.12
CA GLY A 283 -2.12 -0.39 -3.96
C GLY A 283 -1.81 -1.70 -4.72
N GLU A 284 -2.80 -2.38 -5.29
CA GLU A 284 -2.67 -3.55 -6.17
C GLU A 284 -3.83 -3.58 -7.18
N PRO A 285 -3.77 -4.40 -8.24
CA PRO A 285 -4.86 -4.50 -9.20
C PRO A 285 -6.19 -4.85 -8.53
N VAL A 286 -7.23 -4.10 -8.86
CA VAL A 286 -8.57 -4.28 -8.30
C VAL A 286 -9.30 -5.40 -9.03
N ASP A 287 -9.73 -6.42 -8.29
CA ASP A 287 -10.61 -7.48 -8.79
C ASP A 287 -12.08 -7.09 -8.62
N CYS A 288 -12.73 -6.75 -9.74
CA CYS A 288 -14.14 -6.34 -9.78
C CYS A 288 -15.08 -7.38 -9.16
N ALA A 289 -14.85 -8.67 -9.44
CA ALA A 289 -15.69 -9.74 -8.91
C ALA A 289 -15.49 -9.91 -7.39
N ALA A 290 -14.28 -9.71 -6.89
CA ALA A 290 -14.02 -9.72 -5.45
C ALA A 290 -14.73 -8.58 -4.72
N MET A 291 -14.75 -7.39 -5.32
CA MET A 291 -15.47 -6.24 -4.76
C MET A 291 -16.98 -6.48 -4.73
N ASP A 292 -17.54 -6.99 -5.82
CA ASP A 292 -18.98 -7.34 -5.87
C ASP A 292 -19.35 -8.40 -4.83
N ARG A 293 -18.52 -9.45 -4.70
CA ARG A 293 -18.72 -10.49 -3.69
C ARG A 293 -18.69 -9.91 -2.27
N PHE A 294 -17.73 -9.02 -1.99
CA PHE A 294 -17.62 -8.37 -0.68
C PHE A 294 -18.87 -7.55 -0.37
N ALA A 295 -19.27 -6.64 -1.27
CA ALA A 295 -20.43 -5.78 -1.07
C ALA A 295 -21.72 -6.59 -0.91
N THR A 296 -21.94 -7.59 -1.79
CA THR A 296 -23.12 -8.47 -1.71
C THR A 296 -23.16 -9.26 -0.42
N ALA A 297 -22.03 -9.84 -0.01
CA ALA A 297 -21.95 -10.68 1.17
C ALA A 297 -22.17 -9.92 2.48
N LEU A 298 -21.81 -8.63 2.50
CA LEU A 298 -21.92 -7.79 3.70
C LEU A 298 -23.17 -6.89 3.73
N SER A 299 -23.98 -6.90 2.68
CA SER A 299 -25.23 -6.11 2.63
C SER A 299 -26.19 -6.45 3.78
N GLY A 300 -26.28 -7.74 4.17
CA GLY A 300 -27.08 -8.20 5.31
C GLY A 300 -26.59 -7.68 6.68
N TYR A 301 -25.38 -7.11 6.75
CA TYR A 301 -24.79 -6.47 7.93
C TYR A 301 -24.81 -4.93 7.83
N GLY A 302 -25.63 -4.37 6.95
CA GLY A 302 -25.80 -2.93 6.77
C GLY A 302 -24.77 -2.27 5.85
N PHE A 303 -23.82 -3.01 5.27
CA PHE A 303 -22.84 -2.43 4.36
C PHE A 303 -23.49 -1.94 3.07
N ASP A 304 -23.26 -0.67 2.75
CA ASP A 304 -23.71 -0.05 1.49
C ASP A 304 -22.60 -0.20 0.42
N ALA A 305 -22.96 -0.79 -0.72
CA ALA A 305 -22.07 -0.92 -1.88
C ALA A 305 -21.56 0.44 -2.41
N GLY A 306 -22.31 1.52 -2.19
CA GLY A 306 -21.90 2.90 -2.47
C GLY A 306 -20.64 3.32 -1.71
N GLY A 307 -20.29 2.64 -0.61
CA GLY A 307 -19.07 2.86 0.14
C GLY A 307 -17.80 2.27 -0.48
N MET A 308 -17.89 1.47 -1.55
CA MET A 308 -16.71 0.90 -2.21
C MET A 308 -15.96 1.98 -3.00
N ALA A 309 -14.65 2.13 -2.73
CA ALA A 309 -13.81 3.17 -3.32
C ALA A 309 -12.52 2.59 -3.94
N PRO A 310 -12.60 1.97 -5.14
CA PRO A 310 -11.42 1.55 -5.86
C PRO A 310 -10.59 2.77 -6.26
N SER A 311 -9.30 2.77 -5.94
CA SER A 311 -8.45 3.95 -6.03
C SER A 311 -7.07 3.62 -6.61
N TYR A 312 -6.44 4.61 -7.24
CA TYR A 312 -5.09 4.50 -7.77
C TYR A 312 -4.13 5.44 -7.07
N GLY A 313 -2.92 4.95 -6.87
CA GLY A 313 -1.82 5.74 -6.33
C GLY A 313 -0.53 4.95 -6.20
N LEU A 314 0.54 5.69 -5.92
CA LEU A 314 1.90 5.16 -5.79
C LEU A 314 2.72 6.04 -4.85
N ALA A 315 3.79 5.47 -4.31
CA ALA A 315 4.65 6.18 -3.36
C ALA A 315 5.28 7.46 -3.96
N GLU A 316 5.51 7.47 -5.27
CA GLU A 316 6.05 8.60 -6.04
C GLU A 316 5.11 9.83 -6.06
N SER A 317 3.82 9.63 -5.80
CA SER A 317 2.81 10.69 -5.58
C SER A 317 2.41 10.81 -4.10
N THR A 318 3.26 10.45 -3.19
CA THR A 318 3.00 10.29 -1.76
C THR A 318 2.11 9.08 -1.46
N CYS A 319 0.91 8.99 -2.03
CA CYS A 319 -0.02 7.88 -1.92
C CYS A 319 -1.07 7.94 -3.03
N ALA A 320 -2.11 8.77 -2.86
CA ALA A 320 -3.26 8.80 -3.75
C ALA A 320 -3.03 9.70 -4.97
N VAL A 321 -3.55 9.23 -6.12
CA VAL A 321 -3.63 9.99 -7.38
C VAL A 321 -5.09 10.20 -7.76
N THR A 322 -5.87 9.10 -7.85
CA THR A 322 -7.30 9.17 -8.16
C THR A 322 -8.13 8.39 -7.16
N VAL A 323 -9.32 8.90 -6.87
CA VAL A 323 -10.32 8.25 -6.02
C VAL A 323 -11.72 8.50 -6.60
N PRO A 324 -12.69 7.58 -6.41
CA PRO A 324 -14.07 7.83 -6.80
C PRO A 324 -14.73 8.85 -5.87
N ALA A 325 -15.78 9.51 -6.35
CA ALA A 325 -16.60 10.36 -5.51
C ALA A 325 -17.29 9.54 -4.40
N PRO A 326 -17.45 10.09 -3.19
CA PRO A 326 -18.13 9.38 -2.10
C PRO A 326 -19.54 8.95 -2.48
N GLY A 327 -19.91 7.72 -2.14
CA GLY A 327 -21.26 7.20 -2.38
C GLY A 327 -21.51 6.66 -3.79
N THR A 328 -20.56 6.79 -4.73
CA THR A 328 -20.74 6.24 -6.08
C THR A 328 -20.55 4.73 -6.15
N GLY A 329 -19.84 4.17 -5.19
CA GLY A 329 -19.48 2.75 -5.22
C GLY A 329 -18.43 2.42 -6.28
N ALA A 330 -18.26 1.12 -6.54
CA ALA A 330 -17.35 0.66 -7.57
C ALA A 330 -18.01 0.75 -8.94
N LEU A 331 -17.44 1.54 -9.84
CA LEU A 331 -17.80 1.62 -11.25
C LEU A 331 -16.87 0.75 -12.09
N TYR A 332 -17.38 0.22 -13.19
CA TYR A 332 -16.64 -0.68 -14.07
C TYR A 332 -16.81 -0.30 -15.52
N ASP A 333 -15.72 -0.31 -16.28
CA ASP A 333 -15.75 -0.28 -17.74
C ASP A 333 -15.78 -1.70 -18.29
N GLU A 334 -16.74 -2.01 -19.14
CA GLU A 334 -16.88 -3.31 -19.80
C GLU A 334 -16.31 -3.23 -21.20
N VAL A 335 -15.30 -4.05 -21.47
CA VAL A 335 -14.66 -4.15 -22.78
C VAL A 335 -14.79 -5.57 -23.31
N GLN A 336 -15.07 -5.70 -24.59
CA GLN A 336 -15.18 -6.99 -25.25
C GLN A 336 -14.23 -7.05 -26.45
N PRO A 337 -12.95 -7.48 -26.23
CA PRO A 337 -12.04 -7.63 -27.35
C PRO A 337 -12.56 -8.70 -28.32
N ALA A 338 -12.34 -8.49 -29.62
CA ALA A 338 -12.83 -9.37 -30.67
C ALA A 338 -12.40 -10.83 -30.42
N GLY A 339 -13.36 -11.75 -30.34
CA GLY A 339 -13.12 -13.18 -30.16
C GLY A 339 -12.76 -13.64 -28.74
N THR A 340 -12.97 -12.80 -27.73
CA THR A 340 -12.74 -13.14 -26.31
C THR A 340 -13.98 -12.86 -25.45
N ALA A 341 -13.98 -13.33 -24.21
CA ALA A 341 -15.02 -13.02 -23.24
C ALA A 341 -15.00 -11.53 -22.85
N SER A 342 -16.16 -10.99 -22.48
CA SER A 342 -16.27 -9.63 -21.92
C SER A 342 -15.41 -9.50 -20.66
N ARG A 343 -14.75 -8.35 -20.49
CA ARG A 343 -13.86 -8.06 -19.37
C ARG A 343 -14.33 -6.79 -18.67
N ARG A 344 -14.21 -6.79 -17.35
CA ARG A 344 -14.55 -5.64 -16.51
C ARG A 344 -13.27 -5.09 -15.89
N HIS A 345 -13.07 -3.79 -16.04
CA HIS A 345 -11.99 -3.04 -15.40
C HIS A 345 -12.57 -2.06 -14.40
N ALA A 346 -11.99 -1.97 -13.21
CA ALA A 346 -12.42 -0.99 -12.23
C ALA A 346 -12.04 0.43 -12.69
N ILE A 347 -12.99 1.35 -12.61
CA ILE A 347 -12.77 2.77 -12.79
C ILE A 347 -12.31 3.33 -11.44
N LEU A 348 -11.11 3.89 -11.40
CA LEU A 348 -10.41 4.27 -10.18
C LEU A 348 -10.62 5.75 -9.82
N GLY A 349 -11.69 6.34 -10.35
CA GLY A 349 -12.14 7.69 -10.07
C GLY A 349 -11.31 8.79 -10.71
N GLN A 350 -11.53 10.01 -10.21
CA GLN A 350 -10.93 11.24 -10.70
C GLN A 350 -9.72 11.66 -9.86
N PRO A 351 -8.81 12.50 -10.42
CA PRO A 351 -7.68 13.03 -9.67
C PRO A 351 -8.13 13.76 -8.39
N ILE A 352 -7.43 13.47 -7.29
CA ILE A 352 -7.63 14.24 -6.05
C ILE A 352 -7.17 15.69 -6.24
N PRO A 353 -7.71 16.66 -5.46
CA PRO A 353 -7.21 18.05 -5.50
C PRO A 353 -5.68 18.12 -5.39
N GLY A 354 -5.07 18.86 -6.31
CA GLY A 354 -3.62 19.01 -6.41
C GLY A 354 -2.91 17.97 -7.29
N MET A 355 -3.62 16.99 -7.84
CA MET A 355 -3.07 16.02 -8.81
C MET A 355 -3.70 16.17 -10.19
N GLU A 356 -2.93 15.84 -11.21
CA GLU A 356 -3.36 15.77 -12.60
C GLU A 356 -2.90 14.41 -13.19
N VAL A 357 -3.73 13.86 -14.06
CA VAL A 357 -3.46 12.60 -14.77
C VAL A 357 -3.70 12.80 -16.25
N ARG A 358 -2.84 12.24 -17.05
CA ARG A 358 -3.06 12.08 -18.49
C ARG A 358 -2.58 10.72 -18.96
N VAL A 359 -3.01 10.33 -20.13
CA VAL A 359 -2.52 9.13 -20.83
C VAL A 359 -1.62 9.59 -21.95
N GLY A 360 -0.35 9.24 -21.89
CA GLY A 360 0.67 9.53 -22.89
C GLY A 360 0.61 8.55 -24.05
N GLN A 361 1.30 8.89 -25.15
CA GLN A 361 1.44 7.98 -26.27
C GLN A 361 2.40 6.83 -25.90
N VAL A 362 2.03 5.59 -26.25
CA VAL A 362 2.97 4.46 -26.17
C VAL A 362 3.93 4.55 -27.35
N SER A 363 5.22 4.66 -27.07
CA SER A 363 6.26 5.01 -28.04
C SER A 363 6.51 3.99 -29.15
N GLU A 364 6.00 2.75 -29.12
CA GLU A 364 6.30 1.78 -30.19
C GLU A 364 5.20 0.80 -30.59
N ARG A 365 4.12 0.60 -29.86
CA ARG A 365 2.92 -0.17 -30.29
C ARG A 365 1.73 0.22 -29.44
N PRO A 366 0.67 0.83 -30.00
CA PRO A 366 -0.58 0.92 -29.27
C PRO A 366 -1.02 -0.51 -28.95
N ALA A 367 -1.18 -0.80 -27.68
CA ALA A 367 -1.86 -2.00 -27.30
C ALA A 367 -3.35 -1.82 -27.68
N GLU A 368 -3.74 -2.17 -28.90
CA GLU A 368 -5.15 -2.40 -29.26
C GLU A 368 -5.69 -3.60 -28.47
N VAL A 369 -5.48 -3.57 -27.15
CA VAL A 369 -5.79 -4.71 -26.30
C VAL A 369 -7.29 -4.76 -25.99
N LEU A 370 -7.98 -3.60 -26.08
CA LEU A 370 -9.30 -3.47 -25.46
C LEU A 370 -10.31 -2.59 -26.23
N ASP A 371 -10.18 -2.34 -27.50
CA ASP A 371 -10.95 -1.30 -28.21
C ASP A 371 -10.91 0.10 -27.53
N ARG A 372 -9.84 0.35 -26.76
CA ARG A 372 -9.55 1.60 -26.07
C ARG A 372 -8.13 2.06 -26.41
N GLU A 373 -7.90 3.36 -26.47
CA GLU A 373 -6.56 3.94 -26.63
C GLU A 373 -5.80 3.83 -25.30
N VAL A 374 -5.15 2.69 -25.09
CA VAL A 374 -4.33 2.44 -23.91
C VAL A 374 -2.96 3.08 -24.10
N GLY A 375 -2.55 3.91 -23.13
CA GLY A 375 -1.26 4.56 -23.10
C GLY A 375 -0.59 4.50 -21.73
N GLU A 376 0.61 5.05 -21.63
CA GLU A 376 1.30 5.17 -20.35
C GLU A 376 0.63 6.25 -19.50
N ILE A 377 0.33 5.91 -18.26
CA ILE A 377 -0.24 6.85 -17.29
C ILE A 377 0.86 7.78 -16.83
N GLU A 378 0.66 9.06 -17.05
CA GLU A 378 1.53 10.13 -16.60
C GLU A 378 0.80 11.00 -15.58
N ILE A 379 1.51 11.36 -14.51
CA ILE A 379 0.98 12.14 -13.40
C ILE A 379 1.84 13.35 -13.11
N ARG A 380 1.23 14.41 -12.61
CA ARG A 380 1.93 15.55 -12.00
C ARG A 380 1.08 16.18 -10.92
N GLY A 381 1.68 17.01 -10.09
CA GLY A 381 0.94 17.75 -9.05
C GLY A 381 1.77 18.11 -7.84
N THR A 382 1.09 18.64 -6.84
CA THR A 382 1.70 19.12 -5.59
C THR A 382 2.05 18.03 -4.60
N SER A 383 1.61 16.79 -4.86
CA SER A 383 1.90 15.60 -4.02
C SER A 383 3.07 14.77 -4.53
N MET A 384 3.74 15.22 -5.60
CA MET A 384 4.82 14.46 -6.23
C MET A 384 6.08 14.42 -5.37
N MET A 385 6.83 13.34 -5.49
CA MET A 385 8.14 13.18 -4.87
C MET A 385 9.14 14.26 -5.36
N SER A 386 10.13 14.54 -4.55
CA SER A 386 11.28 15.36 -4.96
C SER A 386 12.30 14.57 -5.81
N GLY A 387 12.21 13.26 -5.84
CA GLY A 387 13.09 12.32 -6.54
C GLY A 387 13.37 11.07 -5.72
N TYR A 388 14.23 10.20 -6.23
CA TYR A 388 14.72 9.05 -5.49
C TYR A 388 16.04 9.36 -4.79
N VAL A 389 16.30 8.70 -3.66
CA VAL A 389 17.60 8.83 -2.96
C VAL A 389 18.73 8.38 -3.88
N GLY A 390 19.70 9.25 -4.10
CA GLY A 390 20.86 8.98 -4.95
C GLY A 390 20.64 9.20 -6.46
N GLU A 391 19.47 9.66 -6.87
CA GLU A 391 19.15 10.03 -8.26
C GLU A 391 18.95 11.56 -8.40
N ALA A 392 18.87 12.04 -9.62
CA ALA A 392 18.58 13.45 -9.91
C ALA A 392 17.17 13.82 -9.39
N PRO A 393 16.99 15.05 -8.86
CA PRO A 393 15.67 15.51 -8.44
C PRO A 393 14.67 15.53 -9.59
N LEU A 394 13.41 15.27 -9.29
CA LEU A 394 12.30 15.48 -10.21
C LEU A 394 11.97 16.98 -10.27
N GLU A 395 12.00 17.56 -11.47
CA GLU A 395 11.63 18.96 -11.66
C GLU A 395 10.14 19.18 -11.38
N SER A 396 9.81 20.21 -10.63
CA SER A 396 8.44 20.56 -10.30
C SER A 396 7.59 20.81 -11.56
N GLY A 397 6.37 20.28 -11.58
CA GLY A 397 5.44 20.41 -12.70
C GLY A 397 5.73 19.51 -13.91
N THR A 398 6.79 18.71 -13.86
CA THR A 398 7.08 17.72 -14.90
C THR A 398 6.07 16.56 -14.84
N TRP A 399 5.64 16.09 -16.00
CA TRP A 399 4.87 14.85 -16.09
C TRP A 399 5.77 13.65 -15.78
N PHE A 400 5.38 12.89 -14.79
CA PHE A 400 6.06 11.66 -14.36
C PHE A 400 5.38 10.44 -14.98
N ALA A 401 6.14 9.69 -15.77
CA ALA A 401 5.70 8.42 -16.35
C ALA A 401 5.73 7.33 -15.28
N THR A 402 4.57 6.77 -14.96
CA THR A 402 4.40 5.83 -13.83
C THR A 402 4.89 4.41 -14.15
N GLY A 403 5.00 4.08 -15.43
CA GLY A 403 5.21 2.72 -15.91
C GLY A 403 3.94 1.85 -15.88
N ASP A 404 2.82 2.40 -15.44
CA ASP A 404 1.50 1.77 -15.52
C ASP A 404 0.81 2.18 -16.82
N LEU A 405 0.06 1.27 -17.42
CA LEU A 405 -0.72 1.49 -18.63
C LEU A 405 -2.21 1.56 -18.30
N GLY A 406 -2.91 2.42 -19.00
CA GLY A 406 -4.33 2.60 -18.79
C GLY A 406 -4.95 3.56 -19.80
N TYR A 407 -6.18 3.95 -19.52
CA TYR A 407 -6.95 4.92 -20.31
C TYR A 407 -7.88 5.72 -19.41
N LEU A 408 -8.41 6.82 -19.94
CA LEU A 408 -9.38 7.66 -19.24
C LEU A 408 -10.79 7.41 -19.81
N THR A 409 -11.76 7.40 -18.92
CA THR A 409 -13.20 7.46 -19.21
C THR A 409 -13.77 8.74 -18.62
N ASP A 410 -15.03 9.05 -18.91
CA ASP A 410 -15.73 10.20 -18.29
C ASP A 410 -15.82 10.04 -16.75
N ASP A 411 -15.89 8.80 -16.25
CA ASP A 411 -16.00 8.48 -14.83
C ASP A 411 -14.63 8.37 -14.13
N GLY A 412 -13.51 8.35 -14.89
CA GLY A 412 -12.18 8.37 -14.31
C GLY A 412 -11.15 7.45 -14.97
N LEU A 413 -10.07 7.21 -14.23
CA LEU A 413 -8.92 6.43 -14.67
C LEU A 413 -9.20 4.93 -14.62
N VAL A 414 -8.79 4.21 -15.66
CA VAL A 414 -8.71 2.75 -15.70
C VAL A 414 -7.26 2.33 -15.86
N VAL A 415 -6.78 1.43 -14.99
CA VAL A 415 -5.43 0.87 -15.04
C VAL A 415 -5.50 -0.58 -15.53
N CYS A 416 -4.79 -0.87 -16.60
CA CYS A 416 -4.75 -2.20 -17.24
C CYS A 416 -3.62 -3.08 -16.69
N GLY A 417 -2.47 -2.48 -16.37
CA GLY A 417 -1.29 -3.19 -15.87
C GLY A 417 0.00 -2.41 -16.07
N ARG A 418 1.16 -3.07 -15.89
CA ARG A 418 2.47 -2.44 -16.04
C ARG A 418 3.09 -2.68 -17.40
N ALA A 419 3.67 -1.64 -17.99
CA ALA A 419 4.35 -1.71 -19.30
C ALA A 419 5.43 -2.80 -19.33
N LYS A 420 6.25 -2.89 -18.28
CA LYS A 420 7.34 -3.90 -18.15
C LYS A 420 6.87 -5.32 -17.86
N GLU A 421 5.59 -5.51 -17.55
CA GLU A 421 5.02 -6.83 -17.24
C GLU A 421 4.21 -7.38 -18.41
N ILE A 422 3.99 -6.61 -19.47
CA ILE A 422 3.27 -7.06 -20.67
C ILE A 422 3.94 -8.31 -21.24
N ILE A 423 3.11 -9.30 -21.57
CA ILE A 423 3.52 -10.52 -22.22
C ILE A 423 3.19 -10.41 -23.71
N THR A 424 4.20 -10.35 -24.56
CA THR A 424 4.01 -10.33 -26.02
C THR A 424 4.09 -11.72 -26.58
N ILE A 425 2.98 -12.25 -27.11
CA ILE A 425 2.90 -13.59 -27.71
C ILE A 425 2.22 -13.50 -29.08
N ALA A 426 2.88 -14.03 -30.11
CA ALA A 426 2.38 -14.03 -31.48
C ALA A 426 1.93 -12.64 -31.96
N GLY A 427 2.64 -11.58 -31.55
CA GLY A 427 2.33 -10.20 -31.90
C GLY A 427 1.20 -9.56 -31.07
N ARG A 428 0.62 -10.28 -30.11
CA ARG A 428 -0.41 -9.76 -29.19
C ARG A 428 0.22 -9.40 -27.85
N ASN A 429 -0.14 -8.23 -27.33
CA ASN A 429 0.21 -7.79 -25.98
C ASN A 429 -0.88 -8.22 -25.02
N VAL A 430 -0.50 -8.93 -23.96
CA VAL A 430 -1.43 -9.43 -22.94
C VAL A 430 -0.96 -9.01 -21.57
N PHE A 431 -1.88 -8.54 -20.75
CA PHE A 431 -1.59 -8.22 -19.36
C PHE A 431 -1.58 -9.50 -18.50
N PRO A 432 -0.53 -9.75 -17.71
CA PRO A 432 -0.47 -10.92 -16.82
C PRO A 432 -1.69 -11.06 -15.94
N THR A 433 -2.20 -9.94 -15.43
CA THR A 433 -3.37 -9.89 -14.53
C THR A 433 -4.62 -10.52 -15.13
N GLU A 434 -4.79 -10.45 -16.43
CA GLU A 434 -5.93 -11.08 -17.12
C GLU A 434 -5.83 -12.62 -17.07
N ILE A 435 -4.64 -13.14 -17.38
CA ILE A 435 -4.36 -14.57 -17.34
C ILE A 435 -4.45 -15.10 -15.90
N GLU A 436 -3.87 -14.34 -14.96
CA GLU A 436 -3.84 -14.69 -13.54
C GLU A 436 -5.25 -14.79 -12.94
N ARG A 437 -6.14 -13.85 -13.33
CA ARG A 437 -7.55 -13.87 -12.92
C ARG A 437 -8.26 -15.15 -13.40
N VAL A 438 -8.15 -15.46 -14.69
CA VAL A 438 -8.78 -16.65 -15.27
C VAL A 438 -8.23 -17.93 -14.65
N ALA A 439 -6.90 -18.01 -14.46
CA ALA A 439 -6.25 -19.15 -13.84
C ALA A 439 -6.63 -19.34 -12.36
N ALA A 440 -6.91 -18.25 -11.63
CA ALA A 440 -7.33 -18.31 -10.24
C ALA A 440 -8.74 -18.90 -10.02
N GLU A 441 -9.56 -19.01 -11.08
CA GLU A 441 -10.89 -19.62 -11.01
C GLU A 441 -10.85 -21.15 -10.99
N ILE A 442 -9.71 -21.76 -11.31
CA ILE A 442 -9.53 -23.21 -11.32
C ILE A 442 -9.60 -23.78 -9.90
N ARG A 443 -10.40 -24.82 -9.72
CA ARG A 443 -10.55 -25.45 -8.42
C ARG A 443 -9.21 -25.98 -7.88
N GLY A 444 -8.85 -25.54 -6.67
CA GLY A 444 -7.59 -25.89 -6.01
C GLY A 444 -6.47 -24.88 -6.22
N VAL A 445 -6.58 -23.97 -7.18
CA VAL A 445 -5.70 -22.81 -7.31
C VAL A 445 -6.04 -21.78 -6.23
N ARG A 446 -5.00 -21.26 -5.56
CA ARG A 446 -5.16 -20.23 -4.54
C ARG A 446 -5.34 -18.87 -5.20
N GLU A 447 -6.46 -18.24 -4.94
CA GLU A 447 -6.76 -16.88 -5.38
C GLU A 447 -5.70 -15.88 -4.87
N GLY A 448 -5.25 -14.96 -5.74
CA GLY A 448 -4.16 -14.03 -5.44
C GLY A 448 -2.77 -14.69 -5.33
N ALA A 449 -2.62 -15.92 -5.82
CA ALA A 449 -1.35 -16.65 -5.82
C ALA A 449 -1.10 -17.34 -7.17
N VAL A 450 -1.30 -16.59 -8.24
CA VAL A 450 -1.00 -16.97 -9.62
C VAL A 450 -0.09 -15.92 -10.22
N VAL A 451 0.91 -16.34 -10.98
CA VAL A 451 1.84 -15.48 -11.71
C VAL A 451 1.94 -15.97 -13.15
N ALA A 452 1.59 -15.10 -14.09
CA ALA A 452 1.81 -15.31 -15.51
C ALA A 452 3.04 -14.52 -15.98
N VAL A 453 3.94 -15.16 -16.69
CA VAL A 453 5.16 -14.54 -17.23
C VAL A 453 5.42 -14.96 -18.66
N GLY A 454 5.89 -14.00 -19.47
CA GLY A 454 6.50 -14.27 -20.75
C GLY A 454 7.99 -14.60 -20.56
N THR A 455 8.47 -15.67 -21.19
CA THR A 455 9.90 -15.96 -21.26
C THR A 455 10.41 -15.63 -22.66
N ASP A 456 11.70 -15.22 -22.75
CA ASP A 456 12.43 -14.98 -23.99
C ASP A 456 11.89 -13.84 -24.86
N GLU A 457 11.97 -12.61 -24.34
CA GLU A 457 11.89 -11.40 -25.17
C GLU A 457 13.03 -11.42 -26.19
N GLY A 458 12.69 -11.66 -27.45
CA GLY A 458 13.67 -11.82 -28.55
C GLY A 458 13.87 -13.24 -29.05
N ALA A 459 13.32 -14.26 -28.42
CA ALA A 459 13.33 -15.62 -28.94
C ALA A 459 12.40 -15.80 -30.15
N ALA A 460 12.75 -16.71 -31.05
CA ALA A 460 11.94 -17.05 -32.20
C ALA A 460 10.53 -17.61 -31.83
N ARG A 461 10.33 -18.01 -30.57
CA ARG A 461 9.06 -18.48 -30.00
C ARG A 461 8.92 -18.02 -28.56
N PRO A 462 8.27 -16.87 -28.30
CA PRO A 462 7.92 -16.44 -26.96
C PRO A 462 7.03 -17.48 -26.26
N ARG A 463 7.30 -17.76 -24.97
CA ARG A 463 6.56 -18.75 -24.18
C ARG A 463 5.78 -18.06 -23.06
N LEU A 464 4.52 -18.50 -22.86
CA LEU A 464 3.74 -18.12 -21.69
C LEU A 464 3.84 -19.24 -20.65
N ILE A 465 4.34 -18.91 -19.45
CA ILE A 465 4.35 -19.84 -18.32
C ILE A 465 3.46 -19.27 -17.22
N ILE A 466 2.58 -20.12 -16.69
CA ILE A 466 1.73 -19.79 -15.55
C ILE A 466 2.22 -20.58 -14.34
N THR A 467 2.58 -19.88 -13.27
CA THR A 467 2.94 -20.49 -11.98
C THR A 467 1.85 -20.19 -10.96
N ALA A 468 1.29 -21.21 -10.32
CA ALA A 468 0.19 -21.04 -9.39
C ALA A 468 0.38 -21.88 -8.11
N GLU A 469 0.04 -21.31 -6.96
CA GLU A 469 -0.07 -22.07 -5.72
C GLU A 469 -1.31 -22.97 -5.80
N PHE A 470 -1.09 -24.28 -5.67
CA PHE A 470 -2.14 -25.28 -5.85
C PHE A 470 -2.28 -26.20 -4.63
N ARG A 471 -3.53 -26.49 -4.29
CA ARG A 471 -3.88 -27.46 -3.26
C ARG A 471 -5.13 -28.25 -3.70
N GLY A 472 -4.92 -29.34 -4.38
CA GLY A 472 -6.00 -30.22 -4.84
C GLY A 472 -5.51 -31.65 -5.02
N PRO A 473 -6.41 -32.62 -5.13
CA PRO A 473 -6.05 -34.05 -5.31
C PRO A 473 -5.66 -34.38 -6.76
N ASP A 474 -6.13 -33.60 -7.75
CA ASP A 474 -5.92 -33.85 -9.17
C ASP A 474 -5.19 -32.66 -9.82
N GLU A 475 -3.88 -32.72 -9.79
CA GLU A 475 -3.03 -31.71 -10.42
C GLU A 475 -3.08 -31.75 -11.95
N SER A 476 -3.18 -32.95 -12.53
CA SER A 476 -3.20 -33.13 -13.98
C SER A 476 -4.49 -32.60 -14.61
N GLY A 477 -5.63 -32.90 -14.00
CA GLY A 477 -6.93 -32.39 -14.44
C GLY A 477 -7.01 -30.87 -14.30
N ALA A 478 -6.56 -30.32 -13.17
CA ALA A 478 -6.53 -28.88 -12.95
C ALA A 478 -5.62 -28.16 -13.97
N ARG A 479 -4.47 -28.73 -14.32
CA ARG A 479 -3.57 -28.20 -15.35
C ARG A 479 -4.25 -28.15 -16.72
N SER A 480 -4.91 -29.23 -17.11
CA SER A 480 -5.63 -29.31 -18.39
C SER A 480 -6.79 -28.32 -18.46
N GLU A 481 -7.56 -28.21 -17.37
CA GLU A 481 -8.66 -27.24 -17.23
C GLU A 481 -8.15 -25.79 -17.30
N LEU A 482 -7.04 -25.48 -16.62
CA LEU A 482 -6.42 -24.16 -16.65
C LEU A 482 -6.00 -23.77 -18.07
N VAL A 483 -5.30 -24.65 -18.77
CA VAL A 483 -4.87 -24.42 -20.16
C VAL A 483 -6.07 -24.18 -21.07
N ALA A 484 -7.10 -25.03 -20.98
CA ALA A 484 -8.30 -24.90 -21.80
C ALA A 484 -9.05 -23.58 -21.51
N LYS A 485 -9.19 -23.21 -20.24
CA LYS A 485 -9.89 -22.00 -19.82
C LYS A 485 -9.15 -20.73 -20.25
N VAL A 486 -7.82 -20.66 -20.05
CA VAL A 486 -7.01 -19.52 -20.50
C VAL A 486 -7.01 -19.41 -22.02
N ALA A 487 -6.95 -20.54 -22.74
CA ALA A 487 -7.05 -20.54 -24.19
C ALA A 487 -8.42 -20.00 -24.68
N SER A 488 -9.50 -20.39 -24.02
CA SER A 488 -10.87 -19.97 -24.37
C SER A 488 -11.13 -18.50 -24.04
N GLU A 489 -10.73 -18.04 -22.85
CA GLU A 489 -11.10 -16.70 -22.37
C GLU A 489 -10.08 -15.62 -22.75
N CYS A 490 -8.78 -15.97 -22.77
CA CYS A 490 -7.72 -15.02 -23.13
C CYS A 490 -7.24 -15.17 -24.58
N GLY A 491 -7.67 -16.23 -25.29
CA GLY A 491 -7.26 -16.50 -26.68
C GLY A 491 -5.78 -16.85 -26.83
N ILE A 492 -5.12 -17.33 -25.77
CA ILE A 492 -3.70 -17.68 -25.73
C ILE A 492 -3.53 -19.02 -25.02
N VAL A 493 -2.76 -19.92 -25.65
CA VAL A 493 -2.44 -21.22 -25.05
C VAL A 493 -1.16 -21.09 -24.21
N PRO A 494 -1.21 -21.33 -22.90
CA PRO A 494 -0.01 -21.40 -22.09
C PRO A 494 0.94 -22.50 -22.60
N THR A 495 2.22 -22.18 -22.64
CA THR A 495 3.25 -23.17 -23.02
C THR A 495 3.48 -24.15 -21.88
N ASP A 496 3.39 -23.67 -20.64
CA ASP A 496 3.52 -24.52 -19.46
C ASP A 496 2.72 -23.96 -18.29
N VAL A 497 2.31 -24.84 -17.36
CA VAL A 497 1.66 -24.51 -16.10
C VAL A 497 2.42 -25.22 -14.98
N VAL A 498 2.99 -24.44 -14.06
CA VAL A 498 3.78 -24.95 -12.93
C VAL A 498 2.97 -24.76 -11.64
N PHE A 499 2.52 -25.86 -11.05
CA PHE A 499 1.91 -25.79 -9.73
C PHE A 499 2.98 -25.88 -8.63
N VAL A 500 2.86 -25.00 -7.64
CA VAL A 500 3.77 -24.91 -6.51
C VAL A 500 3.00 -25.02 -5.19
N ARG A 501 3.71 -25.32 -4.10
CA ARG A 501 3.07 -25.43 -2.77
C ARG A 501 2.53 -24.08 -2.32
N PRO A 502 1.39 -24.06 -1.58
CA PRO A 502 0.91 -22.82 -0.97
C PRO A 502 1.97 -22.10 -0.12
N GLY A 503 2.13 -20.79 -0.36
CA GLY A 503 3.10 -19.94 0.33
C GLY A 503 4.51 -19.92 -0.27
N SER A 504 4.74 -20.56 -1.43
CA SER A 504 6.07 -20.59 -2.06
C SER A 504 6.31 -19.52 -3.12
N LEU A 505 5.27 -18.82 -3.58
CA LEU A 505 5.46 -17.70 -4.50
C LEU A 505 6.09 -16.49 -3.79
N PRO A 506 7.14 -15.89 -4.36
CA PRO A 506 7.81 -14.74 -3.75
C PRO A 506 6.90 -13.53 -3.68
N ARG A 507 6.91 -12.85 -2.52
CA ARG A 507 6.09 -11.67 -2.24
C ARG A 507 6.93 -10.53 -1.68
N THR A 508 6.42 -9.32 -1.84
CA THR A 508 6.95 -8.14 -1.15
C THR A 508 6.56 -8.16 0.33
N SER A 509 7.13 -7.26 1.13
CA SER A 509 6.73 -7.05 2.53
C SER A 509 5.25 -6.66 2.69
N SER A 510 4.65 -6.08 1.65
CA SER A 510 3.22 -5.75 1.59
C SER A 510 2.34 -6.89 1.05
N GLY A 511 2.92 -8.06 0.75
CA GLY A 511 2.19 -9.23 0.26
C GLY A 511 1.99 -9.33 -1.25
N LYS A 512 2.43 -8.32 -2.04
CA LYS A 512 2.32 -8.32 -3.51
C LYS A 512 3.23 -9.38 -4.15
N LEU A 513 2.75 -10.06 -5.18
CA LEU A 513 3.54 -11.05 -5.94
C LEU A 513 4.71 -10.38 -6.69
N ARG A 514 5.87 -11.02 -6.67
CA ARG A 514 7.09 -10.56 -7.35
C ARG A 514 7.26 -11.29 -8.68
N ARG A 515 6.50 -10.89 -9.72
CA ARG A 515 6.50 -11.56 -11.04
C ARG A 515 7.87 -11.68 -11.66
N LEU A 516 8.69 -10.63 -11.62
CA LEU A 516 10.04 -10.66 -12.17
C LEU A 516 10.98 -11.62 -11.43
N GLU A 517 10.75 -11.86 -10.15
CA GLU A 517 11.51 -12.87 -9.38
C GLU A 517 11.09 -14.28 -9.78
N VAL A 518 9.78 -14.52 -9.96
CA VAL A 518 9.26 -15.78 -10.51
C VAL A 518 9.83 -16.03 -11.91
N LYS A 519 9.84 -15.01 -12.80
CA LYS A 519 10.42 -15.10 -14.15
C LYS A 519 11.90 -15.51 -14.09
N ARG A 520 12.69 -14.90 -13.21
CA ARG A 520 14.12 -15.26 -13.03
C ARG A 520 14.31 -16.67 -12.51
N ASN A 521 13.51 -17.10 -11.53
CA ASN A 521 13.58 -18.45 -10.98
C ASN A 521 13.24 -19.52 -12.01
N LEU A 522 12.26 -19.27 -12.88
CA LEU A 522 11.91 -20.17 -13.98
C LEU A 522 13.04 -20.27 -15.02
N ALA A 523 13.68 -19.16 -15.35
CA ALA A 523 14.82 -19.16 -16.28
C ALA A 523 16.00 -19.97 -15.73
N ALA A 524 16.28 -19.89 -14.41
CA ALA A 524 17.37 -20.63 -13.76
C ALA A 524 17.13 -22.15 -13.69
N VAL A 525 15.87 -22.60 -13.77
CA VAL A 525 15.52 -24.06 -13.77
C VAL A 525 15.57 -24.65 -15.18
N THR A 526 15.51 -23.80 -16.22
CA THR A 526 15.47 -24.24 -17.63
C THR A 526 16.86 -24.25 -18.29
N THR A 527 17.90 -23.73 -17.61
CA THR A 527 19.33 -23.84 -17.95
C THR A 527 19.98 -24.99 -17.18
#